data_338f308078a67f9d780965efd261d198
#
_entry.id   338f308078a67f9d780965efd261d198
#
_cell.length_a   1.000
_cell.length_b   1.000
_cell.length_c   1.000
_cell.angle_alpha   90.00
_cell.angle_beta   90.00
_cell.angle_gamma   90.00
#
_symmetry.space_group_name_H-M   'P 1'
#
loop_
_entity.id
_entity.type
_entity.pdbx_description
1 polymer ?
#
loop_
_entity_poly.entity_id
_entity_poly.type
_entity_poly.pdbx_seq_one_letter_code
_entity_poly.pdbx_strand_id
1 'polypeptide(L)'
;MASGIKDKVAILGMGCTRFGERWNDGPDELMVEAFRECIEDAGIDKNEIEAAWLGTCFDEVMVGKSALSLSMALRLPNVSVTRVENFCASGTESFRGAVYAVASGACDIA
;
A
#
# COMPACT_ATOMS: atom_id res chain seq x y z
N MET A 1 -22.63 16.99 13.12
CA MET A 1 -21.29 16.43 13.41
C MET A 1 -21.04 15.23 12.50
N ALA A 2 -19.80 15.06 12.04
CA ALA A 2 -19.44 13.87 11.29
C ALA A 2 -19.59 12.61 12.19
N SER A 3 -20.10 11.52 11.64
CA SER A 3 -20.30 10.26 12.39
C SER A 3 -18.99 9.56 12.74
N GLY A 4 -17.86 10.00 12.19
CA GLY A 4 -16.55 9.37 12.34
C GLY A 4 -16.42 8.06 11.56
N ILE A 5 -15.26 7.42 11.73
CA ILE A 5 -14.91 6.15 11.04
C ILE A 5 -14.75 4.96 12.01
N LYS A 6 -15.11 5.17 13.28
CA LYS A 6 -14.99 4.12 14.28
C LYS A 6 -15.76 2.86 13.86
N ASP A 7 -15.10 1.72 13.97
CA ASP A 7 -15.67 0.40 13.70
C ASP A 7 -16.12 0.17 12.22
N LYS A 8 -15.60 0.98 11.27
CA LYS A 8 -15.95 0.85 9.84
C LYS A 8 -14.93 0.11 8.99
N VAL A 9 -13.71 -0.06 9.50
CA VAL A 9 -12.61 -0.68 8.74
C VAL A 9 -11.92 -1.73 9.59
N ALA A 10 -11.61 -2.87 9.00
CA ALA A 10 -10.79 -3.91 9.60
C ALA A 10 -9.46 -4.02 8.87
N ILE A 11 -8.39 -4.34 9.58
CA ILE A 11 -7.11 -4.72 9.00
C ILE A 11 -7.15 -6.23 8.78
N LEU A 12 -7.02 -6.67 7.53
CA LEU A 12 -7.10 -8.08 7.17
C LEU A 12 -5.75 -8.78 7.28
N GLY A 13 -4.68 -8.10 6.98
CA GLY A 13 -3.35 -8.68 7.00
C GLY A 13 -2.24 -7.64 7.02
N MET A 14 -1.05 -8.10 7.34
CA MET A 14 0.15 -7.29 7.41
C MET A 14 1.34 -8.01 6.76
N GLY A 15 2.30 -7.24 6.27
CA GLY A 15 3.56 -7.75 5.75
C GLY A 15 4.68 -6.73 5.96
N CYS A 16 5.87 -7.23 6.26
CA CYS A 16 7.03 -6.39 6.51
C CYS A 16 8.30 -7.08 6.05
N THR A 17 9.10 -6.44 5.25
CA THR A 17 10.42 -6.95 4.89
C THR A 17 11.36 -6.91 6.08
N ARG A 18 12.33 -7.81 6.11
CA ARG A 18 13.39 -7.78 7.10
C ARG A 18 14.19 -6.48 7.01
N PHE A 19 14.39 -5.82 8.13
CA PHE A 19 15.22 -4.62 8.24
C PHE A 19 16.70 -4.98 8.16
N GLY A 20 17.45 -4.16 7.46
CA GLY A 20 18.90 -4.30 7.33
C GLY A 20 19.39 -3.86 5.96
N GLU A 21 20.67 -4.02 5.73
CA GLU A 21 21.31 -3.75 4.44
C GLU A 21 21.06 -4.93 3.49
N ARG A 22 20.26 -4.70 2.47
CA ARG A 22 19.85 -5.72 1.50
C ARG A 22 20.38 -5.38 0.12
N TRP A 23 21.65 -5.59 -0.09
CA TRP A 23 22.41 -5.17 -1.26
C TRP A 23 21.95 -5.77 -2.59
N ASN A 24 21.28 -6.90 -2.56
CA ASN A 24 20.79 -7.61 -3.76
C ASN A 24 19.34 -7.28 -4.10
N ASP A 25 18.65 -6.50 -3.27
CA ASP A 25 17.24 -6.20 -3.45
C ASP A 25 17.05 -4.72 -3.79
N GLY A 26 16.25 -4.46 -4.80
CA GLY A 26 15.77 -3.13 -5.12
C GLY A 26 14.40 -2.83 -4.51
N PRO A 27 13.83 -1.67 -4.79
CA PRO A 27 12.52 -1.28 -4.29
C PRO A 27 11.41 -2.26 -4.72
N ASP A 28 11.48 -2.78 -5.93
CA ASP A 28 10.47 -3.70 -6.47
C ASP A 28 10.44 -5.01 -5.67
N GLU A 29 11.61 -5.58 -5.37
CA GLU A 29 11.73 -6.78 -4.57
C GLU A 29 11.18 -6.58 -3.15
N LEU A 30 11.46 -5.44 -2.54
CA LEU A 30 10.94 -5.09 -1.21
C LEU A 30 9.42 -4.95 -1.20
N MET A 31 8.85 -4.28 -2.22
CA MET A 31 7.40 -4.16 -2.35
C MET A 31 6.73 -5.52 -2.54
N VAL A 32 7.29 -6.35 -3.41
CA VAL A 32 6.74 -7.70 -3.69
C VAL A 32 6.81 -8.59 -2.46
N GLU A 33 7.91 -8.58 -1.71
CA GLU A 33 8.06 -9.39 -0.50
C GLU A 33 7.05 -9.01 0.57
N ALA A 34 6.95 -7.71 0.91
CA ALA A 34 5.99 -7.22 1.91
C ALA A 34 4.55 -7.48 1.48
N PHE A 35 4.23 -7.26 0.21
CA PHE A 35 2.90 -7.50 -0.32
C PHE A 35 2.51 -8.98 -0.27
N ARG A 36 3.40 -9.88 -0.66
CA ARG A 36 3.14 -11.32 -0.61
C ARG A 36 2.84 -11.79 0.80
N GLU A 37 3.65 -11.39 1.77
CA GLU A 37 3.40 -11.69 3.18
C GLU A 37 2.03 -11.16 3.64
N CYS A 38 1.70 -9.93 3.27
CA CYS A 38 0.42 -9.32 3.60
C CYS A 38 -0.78 -10.08 3.01
N ILE A 39 -0.72 -10.48 1.76
CA ILE A 39 -1.79 -11.24 1.08
C ILE A 39 -1.95 -12.64 1.68
N GLU A 40 -0.84 -13.30 1.99
CA GLU A 40 -0.85 -14.61 2.65
C GLU A 40 -1.49 -14.51 4.05
N ASP A 41 -1.12 -13.49 4.83
CA ASP A 41 -1.70 -13.24 6.16
C ASP A 41 -3.19 -12.89 6.09
N ALA A 42 -3.58 -12.07 5.12
CA ALA A 42 -4.98 -11.70 4.90
C ALA A 42 -5.85 -12.86 4.39
N GLY A 43 -5.27 -13.83 3.71
CA GLY A 43 -6.00 -14.96 3.12
C GLY A 43 -6.91 -14.58 1.95
N ILE A 44 -6.55 -13.53 1.19
CA ILE A 44 -7.31 -13.04 0.04
C ILE A 44 -6.51 -13.19 -1.25
N ASP A 45 -7.19 -13.10 -2.39
CA ASP A 45 -6.52 -12.99 -3.70
C ASP A 45 -6.20 -11.52 -4.01
N LYS A 46 -5.05 -11.27 -4.62
CA LYS A 46 -4.65 -9.91 -5.00
C LYS A 46 -5.64 -9.24 -5.97
N ASN A 47 -6.39 -10.02 -6.73
CA ASN A 47 -7.40 -9.50 -7.66
C ASN A 47 -8.64 -8.94 -6.95
N GLU A 48 -8.77 -9.16 -5.63
CA GLU A 48 -9.83 -8.56 -4.82
C GLU A 48 -9.49 -7.13 -4.38
N ILE A 49 -8.24 -6.67 -4.61
CA ILE A 49 -7.81 -5.32 -4.27
C ILE A 49 -8.34 -4.33 -5.31
N GLU A 50 -9.04 -3.32 -4.85
CA GLU A 50 -9.68 -2.30 -5.69
C GLU A 50 -8.90 -0.98 -5.71
N ALA A 51 -8.15 -0.70 -4.65
CA ALA A 51 -7.32 0.50 -4.55
C ALA A 51 -6.06 0.25 -3.73
N ALA A 52 -5.00 1.00 -3.97
CA ALA A 52 -3.74 0.89 -3.25
C ALA A 52 -3.08 2.26 -3.04
N TRP A 53 -2.28 2.36 -1.99
CA TRP A 53 -1.49 3.55 -1.66
C TRP A 53 -0.03 3.20 -1.49
N LEU A 54 0.83 4.00 -2.10
CA LEU A 54 2.27 3.92 -1.95
C LEU A 54 2.77 5.14 -1.15
N GLY A 55 3.31 4.91 0.03
CA GLY A 55 3.99 5.93 0.83
C GLY A 55 5.49 5.87 0.62
N THR A 56 6.07 6.91 0.03
CA THR A 56 7.51 7.02 -0.14
C THR A 56 7.97 8.46 -0.18
N CYS A 57 9.09 8.76 0.47
CA CYS A 57 9.75 10.06 0.43
C CYS A 57 10.95 10.11 -0.52
N PHE A 58 11.30 9.00 -1.17
CA PHE A 58 12.39 8.98 -2.14
C PHE A 58 11.94 9.58 -3.47
N ASP A 59 12.78 10.43 -4.05
CA ASP A 59 12.59 11.04 -5.36
C ASP A 59 13.58 10.47 -6.38
N GLU A 60 13.83 9.20 -6.29
CA GLU A 60 14.70 8.50 -7.24
C GLU A 60 13.97 8.11 -8.51
N VAL A 61 14.74 7.94 -9.58
CA VAL A 61 14.29 7.89 -10.98
C VAL A 61 13.21 6.84 -11.24
N MET A 62 12.97 5.87 -10.52
CA MET A 62 11.97 4.82 -10.81
C MET A 62 10.98 4.57 -9.66
N VAL A 63 11.15 5.20 -8.52
CA VAL A 63 10.41 4.80 -7.32
C VAL A 63 9.60 5.94 -6.70
N GLY A 64 10.08 7.16 -6.72
CA GLY A 64 9.54 8.22 -5.87
C GLY A 64 8.54 9.16 -6.53
N LYS A 65 8.48 9.22 -7.85
CA LYS A 65 7.75 10.28 -8.57
C LYS A 65 6.29 9.97 -8.85
N SER A 66 5.90 8.71 -8.82
CA SER A 66 4.52 8.30 -9.11
C SER A 66 4.14 7.00 -8.44
N ALA A 67 2.88 6.63 -8.55
CA ALA A 67 2.37 5.34 -8.11
C ALA A 67 2.70 4.18 -9.07
N LEU A 68 3.30 4.48 -10.22
CA LEU A 68 3.56 3.51 -11.28
C LEU A 68 4.47 2.36 -10.82
N SER A 69 5.49 2.65 -10.02
CA SER A 69 6.40 1.63 -9.49
C SER A 69 5.67 0.54 -8.72
N LEU A 70 4.75 0.90 -7.84
CA LEU A 70 3.94 -0.07 -7.10
C LEU A 70 3.03 -0.88 -8.04
N SER A 71 2.33 -0.20 -8.92
CA SER A 71 1.41 -0.85 -9.86
C SER A 71 2.11 -1.87 -10.75
N MET A 72 3.32 -1.55 -11.20
CA MET A 72 4.14 -2.45 -12.04
C MET A 72 4.73 -3.61 -11.22
N ALA A 73 5.33 -3.34 -10.08
CA ALA A 73 5.96 -4.36 -9.25
C ALA A 73 4.95 -5.42 -8.79
N LEU A 74 3.78 -5.00 -8.35
CA LEU A 74 2.73 -5.89 -7.87
C LEU A 74 1.81 -6.42 -8.97
N ARG A 75 1.95 -5.92 -10.20
CA ARG A 75 1.08 -6.26 -11.33
C ARG A 75 -0.40 -6.11 -10.97
N LEU A 76 -0.80 -4.87 -10.66
CA LEU A 76 -2.17 -4.52 -10.30
C LEU A 76 -2.89 -3.89 -11.50
N PRO A 77 -3.47 -4.69 -12.41
CA PRO A 77 -4.20 -4.15 -13.56
C PRO A 77 -5.54 -3.57 -13.10
N ASN A 78 -5.88 -2.40 -13.62
CA ASN A 78 -7.16 -1.74 -13.35
C ASN A 78 -7.42 -1.38 -11.88
N VAL A 79 -6.36 -1.28 -11.07
CA VAL A 79 -6.42 -0.85 -9.67
C VAL A 79 -6.01 0.62 -9.59
N SER A 80 -6.78 1.42 -8.87
CA SER A 80 -6.41 2.80 -8.55
C SER A 80 -5.23 2.80 -7.59
N VAL A 81 -4.10 3.40 -7.98
CA VAL A 81 -2.91 3.49 -7.13
C VAL A 81 -2.54 4.96 -6.91
N THR A 82 -2.44 5.35 -5.66
CA THR A 82 -2.11 6.72 -5.24
C THR A 82 -0.76 6.76 -4.52
N ARG A 83 0.14 7.61 -4.99
CA ARG A 83 1.37 7.91 -4.24
C ARG A 83 1.11 9.05 -3.27
N VAL A 84 1.58 8.89 -2.03
CA VAL A 84 1.55 9.92 -1.00
C VAL A 84 2.93 10.09 -0.38
N GLU A 85 3.17 11.26 0.21
CA GLU A 85 4.44 11.55 0.85
C GLU A 85 4.24 12.50 2.04
N ASN A 86 4.88 12.20 3.14
CA ASN A 86 4.98 13.07 4.31
C ASN A 86 6.25 12.71 5.12
N PHE A 87 7.41 12.71 4.45
CA PHE A 87 8.69 12.31 5.05
C PHE A 87 8.57 11.01 5.85
N CYS A 88 8.94 11.03 7.14
CA CYS A 88 8.89 9.84 8.01
C CYS A 88 7.46 9.32 8.24
N ALA A 89 6.44 10.13 8.01
CA ALA A 89 5.03 9.75 8.16
C ALA A 89 4.38 9.27 6.85
N SER A 90 5.14 9.03 5.78
CA SER A 90 4.59 8.62 4.48
C SER A 90 3.81 7.30 4.57
N GLY A 91 4.28 6.33 5.34
CA GLY A 91 3.55 5.08 5.59
C GLY A 91 2.23 5.30 6.30
N THR A 92 2.19 6.17 7.29
CA THR A 92 0.95 6.56 7.98
C THR A 92 -0.04 7.25 7.04
N GLU A 93 0.45 8.09 6.14
CA GLU A 93 -0.39 8.75 5.14
C GLU A 93 -1.00 7.76 4.15
N SER A 94 -0.22 6.79 3.68
CA SER A 94 -0.77 5.75 2.79
C SER A 94 -1.83 4.91 3.50
N PHE A 95 -1.57 4.46 4.71
CA PHE A 95 -2.55 3.73 5.53
C PHE A 95 -3.83 4.55 5.76
N ARG A 96 -3.70 5.82 6.12
CA ARG A 96 -4.84 6.73 6.31
C ARG A 96 -5.68 6.87 5.04
N GLY A 97 -5.04 7.00 3.88
CA GLY A 97 -5.72 7.05 2.59
C GLY A 97 -6.58 5.81 2.33
N ALA A 98 -6.01 4.63 2.53
CA ALA A 98 -6.71 3.36 2.38
C ALA A 98 -7.91 3.25 3.36
N VAL A 99 -7.69 3.58 4.63
CA VAL A 99 -8.76 3.58 5.65
C VAL A 99 -9.92 4.50 5.27
N TYR A 100 -9.63 5.71 4.78
CA TYR A 100 -10.69 6.63 4.36
C TYR A 100 -11.44 6.16 3.12
N ALA A 101 -10.75 5.55 2.17
CA ALA A 101 -11.39 5.00 0.98
C ALA A 101 -12.38 3.89 1.34
N VAL A 102 -11.98 2.94 2.16
CA VAL A 102 -12.87 1.85 2.62
C VAL A 102 -13.99 2.41 3.51
N ALA A 103 -13.69 3.27 4.46
CA ALA A 103 -14.70 3.86 5.36
C ALA A 103 -15.75 4.70 4.66
N SER A 104 -15.41 5.31 3.52
CA SER A 104 -16.33 6.08 2.68
C SER A 104 -17.15 5.23 1.71
N GLY A 105 -16.82 3.96 1.54
CA GLY A 105 -17.43 3.07 0.56
C GLY A 105 -16.92 3.28 -0.88
N ALA A 106 -15.77 3.93 -1.04
CA ALA A 106 -15.15 4.10 -2.36
C ALA A 106 -14.57 2.79 -2.90
N CYS A 107 -14.17 1.88 -2.00
CA CYS A 107 -13.77 0.51 -2.30
C CYS A 107 -14.04 -0.38 -1.08
N ASP A 108 -14.10 -1.67 -1.28
CA ASP A 108 -14.29 -2.64 -0.20
C ASP A 108 -12.95 -3.14 0.35
N ILE A 109 -11.95 -3.31 -0.53
CA ILE A 109 -10.61 -3.80 -0.16
C ILE A 109 -9.53 -2.87 -0.73
N ALA A 110 -8.66 -2.38 0.15
CA ALA A 110 -7.55 -1.50 -0.19
C ALA A 110 -6.25 -1.95 0.49
#